data_ac9234bb6468144d0c8ede0c9a2f9b92
#
_entry.id   ac9234bb6468144d0c8ede0c9a2f9b92
#
_cell.length_a   1.000
_cell.length_b   1.000
_cell.length_c   1.000
_cell.angle_alpha   90.00
_cell.angle_beta   90.00
_cell.angle_gamma   90.00
#
_symmetry.space_group_name_H-M   'P 1'
#
loop_
_entity.id
_entity.type
_entity.pdbx_description
1 polymer ?
#
loop_
_entity_poly.entity_id
_entity_poly.type
_entity_poly.pdbx_seq_one_letter_code
_entity_poly.pdbx_strand_id
1 'polypeptide(L)'
;MQTIFKTLGLSALLSFLLILPFMIMEVVNRRNFNEDFPFMLFFVLWINLFAISLILLPIVRGKRTGNHDMANPVPAQKNTLLTNPKSAAMISVILFLSPGILPLLDSIGWLSTDRLFNGPNPEVAYLPGMFISLGLILFPIAAGIIAGGPIVSTLRAGGSLFAHPLHLIIIVVISFLFAAGVVSLIVDQWPCFVGVPNCD
;
A
#
# COMPACT_ATOMS: atom_id res chain seq x y z
N MET A 1 -17.48 11.24 -6.96
CA MET A 1 -16.16 11.25 -7.61
C MET A 1 -15.16 12.23 -6.98
N GLN A 2 -15.51 13.49 -6.73
CA GLN A 2 -14.57 14.48 -6.16
C GLN A 2 -13.87 14.08 -4.85
N THR A 3 -14.54 13.36 -3.96
CA THR A 3 -13.96 12.90 -2.69
C THR A 3 -12.88 11.84 -2.85
N ILE A 4 -13.02 10.94 -3.84
CA ILE A 4 -12.01 9.90 -4.12
C ILE A 4 -10.75 10.55 -4.68
N PHE A 5 -10.88 11.44 -5.67
CA PHE A 5 -9.73 12.15 -6.24
C PHE A 5 -8.99 13.00 -5.20
N LYS A 6 -9.72 13.67 -4.28
CA LYS A 6 -9.11 14.42 -3.17
C LYS A 6 -8.34 13.50 -2.22
N THR A 7 -8.86 12.31 -1.93
CA THR A 7 -8.16 11.34 -1.07
C THR A 7 -6.92 10.79 -1.75
N LEU A 8 -7.02 10.39 -3.03
CA LEU A 8 -5.88 9.93 -3.83
C LEU A 8 -4.79 10.99 -3.92
N GLY A 9 -5.15 12.22 -4.30
CA GLY A 9 -4.19 13.33 -4.42
C GLY A 9 -3.51 13.66 -3.09
N LEU A 10 -4.27 13.66 -1.99
CA LEU A 10 -3.68 13.93 -0.67
C LEU A 10 -2.79 12.78 -0.20
N SER A 11 -3.17 11.53 -0.43
CA SER A 11 -2.32 10.36 -0.10
C SER A 11 -1.01 10.39 -0.90
N ALA A 12 -1.08 10.72 -2.19
CA ALA A 12 0.09 10.85 -3.05
C ALA A 12 1.03 11.97 -2.57
N LEU A 13 0.47 13.14 -2.25
CA LEU A 13 1.23 14.28 -1.75
C LEU A 13 1.88 13.99 -0.39
N LEU A 14 1.12 13.39 0.54
CA LEU A 14 1.63 13.04 1.86
C LEU A 14 2.78 12.04 1.76
N SER A 15 2.64 11.01 0.94
CA SER A 15 3.68 10.01 0.71
C SER A 15 4.93 10.62 0.10
N PHE A 16 4.76 11.52 -0.87
CA PHE A 16 5.88 12.23 -1.48
C PHE A 16 6.62 13.12 -0.47
N LEU A 17 5.89 13.86 0.36
CA LEU A 17 6.49 14.70 1.41
C LEU A 17 7.26 13.87 2.44
N LEU A 18 6.82 12.66 2.76
CA LEU A 18 7.50 11.76 3.71
C LEU A 18 8.84 11.24 3.18
N ILE A 19 8.96 10.98 1.87
CA ILE A 19 10.23 10.52 1.28
C ILE A 19 11.16 11.67 0.88
N LEU A 20 10.66 12.88 0.79
CA LEU A 20 11.43 14.05 0.32
C LEU A 20 12.75 14.27 1.07
N PRO A 21 12.83 14.14 2.42
CA PRO A 21 14.11 14.28 3.14
C PRO A 21 15.16 13.27 2.67
N PHE A 22 14.78 12.01 2.46
CA PHE A 22 15.68 10.95 1.97
C PHE A 22 16.13 11.23 0.53
N MET A 23 15.21 11.68 -0.34
CA MET A 23 15.58 12.10 -1.70
C MET A 23 16.59 13.24 -1.70
N ILE A 24 16.42 14.24 -0.83
CA ILE A 24 17.36 15.36 -0.73
C ILE A 24 18.74 14.87 -0.25
N MET A 25 18.78 14.03 0.78
CA MET A 25 20.03 13.44 1.29
C MET A 25 20.75 12.67 0.16
N GLU A 26 20.03 11.83 -0.55
CA GLU A 26 20.57 11.03 -1.64
C GLU A 26 21.12 11.89 -2.78
N VAL A 27 20.37 12.89 -3.24
CA VAL A 27 20.83 13.81 -4.31
C VAL A 27 22.10 14.54 -3.89
N VAL A 28 22.19 15.00 -2.66
CA VAL A 28 23.37 15.72 -2.15
C VAL A 28 24.59 14.78 -2.10
N ASN A 29 24.41 13.56 -1.58
CA ASN A 29 25.51 12.62 -1.42
C ASN A 29 26.00 12.05 -2.75
N ARG A 30 25.09 11.61 -3.62
CA ARG A 30 25.46 11.05 -4.94
C ARG A 30 26.13 12.09 -5.86
N ARG A 31 25.76 13.35 -5.77
CA ARG A 31 26.44 14.42 -6.50
C ARG A 31 27.93 14.49 -6.18
N ASN A 32 28.31 14.16 -4.94
CA ASN A 32 29.69 14.14 -4.49
C ASN A 32 30.48 12.94 -5.06
N PHE A 33 29.79 11.82 -5.38
CA PHE A 33 30.39 10.58 -5.85
C PHE A 33 30.18 10.30 -7.34
N ASN A 34 29.46 11.18 -8.05
CA ASN A 34 29.13 11.04 -9.48
C ASN A 34 28.37 9.74 -9.83
N GLU A 35 27.47 9.34 -8.94
CA GLU A 35 26.62 8.14 -9.09
C GLU A 35 25.22 8.49 -9.60
N ASP A 36 24.54 7.52 -10.25
CA ASP A 36 23.19 7.70 -10.75
C ASP A 36 22.14 7.70 -9.64
N PHE A 37 21.10 8.52 -9.82
CA PHE A 37 20.01 8.61 -8.84
C PHE A 37 19.13 7.33 -8.85
N PRO A 38 18.85 6.70 -7.69
CA PRO A 38 18.14 5.43 -7.60
C PRO A 38 16.63 5.62 -7.71
N PHE A 39 16.11 5.95 -8.89
CA PHE A 39 14.68 6.20 -9.11
C PHE A 39 13.78 5.04 -8.66
N MET A 40 14.20 3.80 -8.89
CA MET A 40 13.40 2.61 -8.54
C MET A 40 13.23 2.47 -7.03
N LEU A 41 14.27 2.74 -6.24
CA LEU A 41 14.20 2.73 -4.79
C LEU A 41 13.13 3.71 -4.29
N PHE A 42 13.21 4.98 -4.74
CA PHE A 42 12.26 6.01 -4.32
C PHE A 42 10.85 5.76 -4.83
N PHE A 43 10.71 5.17 -6.01
CA PHE A 43 9.40 4.75 -6.52
C PHE A 43 8.77 3.66 -5.65
N VAL A 44 9.53 2.64 -5.25
CA VAL A 44 9.05 1.57 -4.36
C VAL A 44 8.72 2.12 -2.96
N LEU A 45 9.56 2.98 -2.39
CA LEU A 45 9.29 3.66 -1.12
C LEU A 45 8.00 4.47 -1.21
N TRP A 46 7.82 5.24 -2.28
CA TRP A 46 6.63 6.04 -2.50
C TRP A 46 5.36 5.20 -2.61
N ILE A 47 5.38 4.10 -3.38
CA ILE A 47 4.23 3.20 -3.50
C ILE A 47 3.83 2.60 -2.14
N ASN A 48 4.81 2.16 -1.33
CA ASN A 48 4.53 1.60 -0.01
C ASN A 48 3.88 2.64 0.92
N LEU A 49 4.44 3.85 1.00
CA LEU A 49 3.87 4.94 1.80
C LEU A 49 2.52 5.41 1.26
N PHE A 50 2.35 5.44 -0.06
CA PHE A 50 1.09 5.76 -0.70
C PHE A 50 0.01 4.74 -0.36
N ALA A 51 0.33 3.44 -0.36
CA ALA A 51 -0.58 2.36 0.03
C ALA A 51 -1.05 2.53 1.49
N ILE A 52 -0.11 2.75 2.42
CA ILE A 52 -0.43 3.01 3.83
C ILE A 52 -1.35 4.24 3.96
N SER A 53 -0.98 5.34 3.32
CA SER A 53 -1.74 6.59 3.37
C SER A 53 -3.15 6.43 2.79
N LEU A 54 -3.28 5.68 1.69
CA LEU A 54 -4.55 5.44 1.02
C LEU A 54 -5.51 4.61 1.88
N ILE A 55 -4.98 3.64 2.64
CA ILE A 55 -5.76 2.79 3.55
C ILE A 55 -6.14 3.54 4.83
N LEU A 56 -5.18 4.22 5.46
CA LEU A 56 -5.37 4.83 6.79
C LEU A 56 -6.06 6.19 6.75
N LEU A 57 -5.82 7.02 5.72
CA LEU A 57 -6.35 8.38 5.66
C LEU A 57 -7.89 8.46 5.71
N PRO A 58 -8.66 7.59 5.02
CA PRO A 58 -10.12 7.57 5.12
C PRO A 58 -10.62 7.23 6.53
N ILE A 59 -9.90 6.35 7.25
CA ILE A 59 -10.22 5.91 8.62
C ILE A 59 -10.04 7.09 9.58
N VAL A 60 -8.90 7.78 9.51
CA VAL A 60 -8.60 8.96 10.36
C VAL A 60 -9.60 10.08 10.11
N ARG A 61 -9.95 10.33 8.84
CA ARG A 61 -10.95 11.35 8.49
C ARG A 61 -12.36 10.97 8.90
N GLY A 62 -12.74 9.69 8.78
CA GLY A 62 -14.05 9.20 9.21
C GLY A 62 -14.31 9.49 10.69
N LYS A 63 -13.30 9.34 11.56
CA LYS A 63 -13.38 9.65 12.98
C LYS A 63 -13.62 11.15 13.27
N ARG A 64 -13.04 12.05 12.46
CA ARG A 64 -13.22 13.51 12.66
C ARG A 64 -14.61 13.99 12.27
N THR A 65 -15.21 13.42 11.23
CA THR A 65 -16.52 13.84 10.73
C THR A 65 -17.66 13.36 11.65
N GLY A 66 -17.55 12.17 12.24
CA GLY A 66 -18.57 11.62 13.17
C GLY A 66 -18.82 12.45 14.42
N ASN A 67 -17.90 13.32 14.80
CA ASN A 67 -18.08 14.23 15.96
C ASN A 67 -18.87 15.51 15.62
N HIS A 68 -19.11 15.82 14.35
CA HIS A 68 -19.76 17.09 13.95
C HIS A 68 -21.14 16.93 13.30
N ASP A 69 -21.50 15.75 12.75
CA ASP A 69 -22.71 15.60 11.94
C ASP A 69 -23.74 14.62 12.56
N MET A 70 -24.15 14.84 13.82
CA MET A 70 -25.30 14.10 14.39
C MET A 70 -26.68 14.50 13.81
N ALA A 71 -26.71 15.40 12.82
CA ALA A 71 -27.97 16.05 12.43
C ALA A 71 -28.66 15.49 11.16
N ASN A 72 -28.01 14.64 10.35
CA ASN A 72 -28.65 14.09 9.14
C ASN A 72 -28.40 12.59 8.98
N PRO A 73 -29.46 11.75 9.04
CA PRO A 73 -29.35 10.32 8.75
C PRO A 73 -28.94 10.16 7.27
N VAL A 74 -27.75 9.59 7.05
CA VAL A 74 -27.27 9.23 5.72
C VAL A 74 -28.24 8.22 5.11
N PRO A 75 -28.79 8.44 3.89
CA PRO A 75 -29.72 7.50 3.27
C PRO A 75 -29.10 6.12 3.15
N ALA A 76 -29.88 5.10 3.52
CA ALA A 76 -29.51 3.70 3.49
C ALA A 76 -28.88 3.33 2.13
N GLN A 77 -27.60 3.07 2.14
CA GLN A 77 -26.83 2.77 0.93
C GLN A 77 -27.29 1.42 0.37
N LYS A 78 -27.65 1.41 -0.90
CA LYS A 78 -28.08 0.23 -1.67
C LYS A 78 -27.14 -0.96 -1.42
N ASN A 79 -27.71 -2.12 -1.11
CA ASN A 79 -27.01 -3.39 -0.84
C ASN A 79 -26.11 -3.82 -2.02
N THR A 80 -24.92 -3.30 -2.09
CA THR A 80 -23.86 -3.82 -2.95
C THR A 80 -23.06 -4.86 -2.16
N LEU A 81 -22.50 -5.87 -2.84
CA LEU A 81 -21.68 -6.93 -2.22
C LEU A 81 -20.58 -6.38 -1.29
N LEU A 82 -20.07 -5.16 -1.59
CA LEU A 82 -19.04 -4.48 -0.81
C LEU A 82 -19.55 -3.77 0.45
N THR A 83 -20.86 -3.55 0.58
CA THR A 83 -21.47 -2.93 1.77
C THR A 83 -21.79 -3.95 2.85
N ASN A 84 -21.84 -5.24 2.51
CA ASN A 84 -21.99 -6.31 3.49
C ASN A 84 -20.63 -6.57 4.15
N PRO A 85 -20.46 -6.37 5.48
CA PRO A 85 -19.18 -6.54 6.15
C PRO A 85 -18.62 -7.98 6.02
N LYS A 86 -19.46 -9.00 5.95
CA LYS A 86 -18.97 -10.38 5.77
C LYS A 86 -18.37 -10.62 4.40
N SER A 87 -19.02 -10.16 3.32
CA SER A 87 -18.48 -10.30 1.96
C SER A 87 -17.26 -9.43 1.74
N ALA A 88 -17.22 -8.22 2.29
CA ALA A 88 -16.06 -7.35 2.25
C ALA A 88 -14.84 -7.99 2.94
N ALA A 89 -15.02 -8.61 4.11
CA ALA A 89 -13.97 -9.36 4.80
C ALA A 89 -13.45 -10.53 3.95
N MET A 90 -14.36 -11.34 3.40
CA MET A 90 -14.00 -12.51 2.61
C MET A 90 -13.20 -12.12 1.35
N ILE A 91 -13.67 -11.11 0.61
CA ILE A 91 -12.97 -10.60 -0.58
C ILE A 91 -11.61 -10.04 -0.18
N SER A 92 -11.50 -9.27 0.90
CA SER A 92 -10.24 -8.72 1.38
C SER A 92 -9.23 -9.81 1.74
N VAL A 93 -9.67 -10.88 2.42
CA VAL A 93 -8.79 -12.02 2.76
C VAL A 93 -8.31 -12.72 1.50
N ILE A 94 -9.19 -12.99 0.52
CA ILE A 94 -8.82 -13.63 -0.74
C ILE A 94 -7.79 -12.77 -1.50
N LEU A 95 -8.05 -11.47 -1.65
CA LEU A 95 -7.13 -10.56 -2.31
C LEU A 95 -5.79 -10.44 -1.58
N PHE A 96 -5.80 -10.41 -0.24
CA PHE A 96 -4.59 -10.34 0.56
C PHE A 96 -3.71 -11.60 0.44
N LEU A 97 -4.34 -12.78 0.43
CA LEU A 97 -3.63 -14.05 0.35
C LEU A 97 -3.22 -14.43 -1.09
N SER A 98 -3.85 -13.84 -2.12
CA SER A 98 -3.59 -14.22 -3.52
C SER A 98 -2.13 -14.05 -3.96
N PRO A 99 -1.35 -13.03 -3.54
CA PRO A 99 0.07 -12.95 -3.87
C PRO A 99 0.89 -14.11 -3.30
N GLY A 100 0.50 -14.66 -2.16
CA GLY A 100 1.17 -15.80 -1.52
C GLY A 100 1.00 -17.13 -2.27
N ILE A 101 0.07 -17.21 -3.21
CA ILE A 101 -0.13 -18.42 -4.03
C ILE A 101 1.07 -18.66 -4.95
N LEU A 102 1.69 -17.60 -5.50
CA LEU A 102 2.81 -17.73 -6.43
C LEU A 102 4.03 -18.43 -5.82
N PRO A 103 4.59 -17.98 -4.67
CA PRO A 103 5.69 -18.69 -4.01
C PRO A 103 5.29 -20.08 -3.55
N LEU A 104 4.02 -20.33 -3.22
CA LEU A 104 3.55 -21.67 -2.90
C LEU A 104 3.60 -22.58 -4.13
N LEU A 105 3.15 -22.12 -5.30
CA LEU A 105 3.21 -22.89 -6.55
C LEU A 105 4.65 -23.14 -7.01
N ASP A 106 5.54 -22.19 -6.75
CA ASP A 106 6.98 -22.34 -7.01
C ASP A 106 7.60 -23.42 -6.11
N SER A 107 7.27 -23.40 -4.82
CA SER A 107 7.79 -24.38 -3.84
C SER A 107 7.42 -25.82 -4.15
N ILE A 108 6.27 -26.06 -4.82
CA ILE A 108 5.83 -27.41 -5.26
C ILE A 108 6.25 -27.72 -6.72
N GLY A 109 7.01 -26.84 -7.36
CA GLY A 109 7.55 -27.04 -8.70
C GLY A 109 6.54 -26.91 -9.85
N TRP A 110 5.34 -26.38 -9.59
CA TRP A 110 4.32 -26.17 -10.63
C TRP A 110 4.55 -24.91 -11.45
N LEU A 111 5.22 -23.93 -10.89
CA LEU A 111 5.49 -22.65 -11.52
C LEU A 111 6.92 -22.22 -11.17
N SER A 112 7.65 -21.66 -12.13
CA SER A 112 8.92 -21.01 -11.87
C SER A 112 8.68 -19.50 -11.74
N THR A 113 8.76 -18.96 -10.53
CA THR A 113 8.59 -17.54 -10.27
C THR A 113 9.68 -16.73 -10.96
N ASP A 114 10.91 -17.23 -11.01
CA ASP A 114 12.00 -16.57 -11.71
C ASP A 114 11.69 -16.34 -13.19
N ARG A 115 11.23 -17.36 -13.90
CA ARG A 115 10.81 -17.25 -15.31
C ARG A 115 9.60 -16.34 -15.50
N LEU A 116 8.70 -16.31 -14.52
CA LEU A 116 7.48 -15.50 -14.57
C LEU A 116 7.81 -14.02 -14.48
N PHE A 117 8.79 -13.64 -13.67
CA PHE A 117 9.17 -12.25 -13.44
C PHE A 117 10.27 -11.75 -14.38
N ASN A 118 11.29 -12.57 -14.63
CA ASN A 118 12.47 -12.19 -15.40
C ASN A 118 12.41 -12.66 -16.87
N GLY A 119 11.46 -13.56 -17.20
CA GLY A 119 11.36 -14.11 -18.57
C GLY A 119 12.50 -15.06 -18.90
N PRO A 120 12.63 -15.44 -20.19
CA PRO A 120 13.68 -16.35 -20.65
C PRO A 120 15.08 -15.72 -20.72
N ASN A 121 15.18 -14.39 -20.79
CA ASN A 121 16.44 -13.64 -20.87
C ASN A 121 16.50 -12.60 -19.75
N PRO A 122 17.27 -12.83 -18.68
CA PRO A 122 17.33 -11.92 -17.53
C PRO A 122 17.98 -10.54 -17.85
N GLU A 123 18.71 -10.44 -18.97
CA GLU A 123 19.36 -9.18 -19.40
C GLU A 123 18.37 -8.18 -20.04
N VAL A 124 17.16 -8.60 -20.38
CA VAL A 124 16.16 -7.75 -21.05
C VAL A 124 14.96 -7.54 -20.15
N ALA A 125 14.53 -6.29 -19.99
CA ALA A 125 13.34 -5.95 -19.22
C ALA A 125 12.11 -6.73 -19.71
N TYR A 126 11.57 -7.62 -18.87
CA TYR A 126 10.44 -8.46 -19.19
C TYR A 126 9.12 -7.78 -18.81
N LEU A 127 8.49 -7.13 -19.78
CA LEU A 127 7.24 -6.38 -19.56
C LEU A 127 6.13 -7.17 -18.84
N PRO A 128 5.82 -8.45 -19.21
CA PRO A 128 4.81 -9.21 -18.48
C PRO A 128 5.15 -9.38 -17.00
N GLY A 129 6.41 -9.61 -16.63
CA GLY A 129 6.84 -9.71 -15.24
C GLY A 129 6.63 -8.41 -14.47
N MET A 130 6.85 -7.26 -15.10
CA MET A 130 6.57 -5.95 -14.49
C MET A 130 5.07 -5.77 -14.19
N PHE A 131 4.17 -6.15 -15.13
CA PHE A 131 2.72 -6.08 -14.90
C PHE A 131 2.26 -7.04 -13.81
N ILE A 132 2.83 -8.25 -13.75
CA ILE A 132 2.55 -9.22 -12.68
C ILE A 132 2.98 -8.65 -11.33
N SER A 133 4.20 -8.11 -11.23
CA SER A 133 4.72 -7.48 -10.00
C SER A 133 3.83 -6.33 -9.53
N LEU A 134 3.40 -5.47 -10.47
CA LEU A 134 2.48 -4.38 -10.16
C LEU A 134 1.13 -4.91 -9.67
N GLY A 135 0.58 -5.94 -10.30
CA GLY A 135 -0.66 -6.59 -9.87
C GLY A 135 -0.56 -7.15 -8.46
N LEU A 136 0.56 -7.80 -8.12
CA LEU A 136 0.79 -8.36 -6.79
C LEU A 136 0.83 -7.28 -5.69
N ILE A 137 1.32 -6.08 -5.99
CA ILE A 137 1.29 -4.94 -5.07
C ILE A 137 -0.13 -4.37 -4.96
N LEU A 138 -0.88 -4.33 -6.06
CA LEU A 138 -2.24 -3.77 -6.07
C LEU A 138 -3.25 -4.63 -5.29
N PHE A 139 -3.08 -5.95 -5.22
CA PHE A 139 -4.00 -6.83 -4.50
C PHE A 139 -4.07 -6.52 -2.98
N PRO A 140 -2.96 -6.44 -2.23
CA PRO A 140 -3.01 -6.02 -0.83
C PRO A 140 -3.58 -4.62 -0.63
N ILE A 141 -3.29 -3.68 -1.54
CA ILE A 141 -3.85 -2.32 -1.49
C ILE A 141 -5.37 -2.37 -1.63
N ALA A 142 -5.88 -3.08 -2.63
CA ALA A 142 -7.31 -3.26 -2.84
C ALA A 142 -7.98 -3.96 -1.64
N ALA A 143 -7.34 -5.00 -1.09
CA ALA A 143 -7.79 -5.68 0.11
C ALA A 143 -7.94 -4.71 1.30
N GLY A 144 -6.94 -3.85 1.53
CA GLY A 144 -6.97 -2.83 2.58
C GLY A 144 -8.06 -1.79 2.40
N ILE A 145 -8.27 -1.32 1.16
CA ILE A 145 -9.34 -0.35 0.84
C ILE A 145 -10.72 -0.99 1.08
N ILE A 146 -10.94 -2.23 0.63
CA ILE A 146 -12.21 -2.95 0.81
C ILE A 146 -12.45 -3.21 2.30
N ALA A 147 -11.45 -3.67 3.04
CA ALA A 147 -11.55 -3.87 4.48
C ALA A 147 -11.82 -2.55 5.23
N GLY A 148 -11.30 -1.43 4.75
CA GLY A 148 -11.50 -0.09 5.32
C GLY A 148 -12.94 0.42 5.19
N GLY A 149 -13.68 -0.01 4.18
CA GLY A 149 -15.04 0.47 3.90
C GLY A 149 -16.01 0.39 5.08
N PRO A 150 -16.24 -0.80 5.65
CA PRO A 150 -17.11 -0.98 6.83
C PRO A 150 -16.65 -0.18 8.05
N ILE A 151 -15.36 -0.07 8.30
CA ILE A 151 -14.81 0.72 9.41
C ILE A 151 -15.11 2.20 9.23
N VAL A 152 -14.84 2.74 8.04
CA VAL A 152 -15.09 4.16 7.72
C VAL A 152 -16.57 4.49 7.82
N SER A 153 -17.46 3.60 7.33
CA SER A 153 -18.92 3.81 7.42
C SER A 153 -19.39 3.85 8.87
N THR A 154 -18.90 2.93 9.72
CA THR A 154 -19.22 2.87 11.14
C THR A 154 -18.70 4.10 11.90
N LEU A 155 -17.48 4.54 11.63
CA LEU A 155 -16.91 5.74 12.26
C LEU A 155 -17.67 7.02 11.88
N ARG A 156 -18.12 7.14 10.64
CA ARG A 156 -18.95 8.28 10.19
C ARG A 156 -20.33 8.29 10.85
N ALA A 157 -20.87 7.11 11.17
CA ALA A 157 -22.10 6.97 11.93
C ALA A 157 -21.93 7.15 13.46
N GLY A 158 -20.76 7.58 13.93
CA GLY A 158 -20.47 7.75 15.35
C GLY A 158 -20.17 6.47 16.12
N GLY A 159 -20.00 5.35 15.41
CA GLY A 159 -19.69 4.05 16.02
C GLY A 159 -18.22 3.87 16.38
N SER A 160 -17.90 2.71 16.96
CA SER A 160 -16.55 2.35 17.41
C SER A 160 -15.70 1.76 16.29
N LEU A 161 -14.38 2.05 16.31
CA LEU A 161 -13.37 1.41 15.45
C LEU A 161 -13.38 -0.12 15.61
N PHE A 162 -13.67 -0.60 16.82
CA PHE A 162 -13.67 -2.02 17.15
C PHE A 162 -14.97 -2.77 16.78
N ALA A 163 -15.94 -2.09 16.19
CA ALA A 163 -17.19 -2.72 15.74
C ALA A 163 -16.96 -3.82 14.69
N HIS A 164 -15.83 -3.75 13.97
CA HIS A 164 -15.45 -4.71 12.93
C HIS A 164 -14.04 -5.26 13.16
N PRO A 165 -13.81 -6.13 14.17
CA PRO A 165 -12.45 -6.55 14.57
C PRO A 165 -11.69 -7.28 13.46
N LEU A 166 -12.36 -8.12 12.65
CA LEU A 166 -11.74 -8.82 11.53
C LEU A 166 -11.17 -7.84 10.47
N HIS A 167 -11.95 -6.82 10.11
CA HIS A 167 -11.50 -5.80 9.16
C HIS A 167 -10.34 -4.97 9.72
N LEU A 168 -10.38 -4.66 11.01
CA LEU A 168 -9.30 -3.97 11.69
C LEU A 168 -8.00 -4.78 11.66
N ILE A 169 -8.06 -6.09 11.94
CA ILE A 169 -6.90 -7.00 11.86
C ILE A 169 -6.32 -6.99 10.45
N ILE A 170 -7.16 -7.14 9.41
CA ILE A 170 -6.70 -7.13 8.01
C ILE A 170 -5.97 -5.83 7.70
N ILE A 171 -6.52 -4.67 8.07
CA ILE A 171 -5.90 -3.37 7.83
C ILE A 171 -4.58 -3.23 8.57
N VAL A 172 -4.53 -3.64 9.83
CA VAL A 172 -3.31 -3.57 10.64
C VAL A 172 -2.22 -4.45 10.04
N VAL A 173 -2.53 -5.69 9.64
CA VAL A 173 -1.56 -6.61 9.04
C VAL A 173 -1.04 -6.06 7.70
N ILE A 174 -1.92 -5.58 6.82
CA ILE A 174 -1.51 -5.01 5.53
C ILE A 174 -0.65 -3.76 5.75
N SER A 175 -1.09 -2.83 6.62
CA SER A 175 -0.33 -1.62 6.90
C SER A 175 1.02 -1.91 7.53
N PHE A 176 1.10 -2.92 8.40
CA PHE A 176 2.35 -3.37 9.01
C PHE A 176 3.31 -3.94 7.97
N LEU A 177 2.84 -4.76 7.01
CA LEU A 177 3.69 -5.31 5.96
C LEU A 177 4.28 -4.22 5.05
N PHE A 178 3.46 -3.24 4.64
CA PHE A 178 3.96 -2.10 3.88
C PHE A 178 4.95 -1.25 4.70
N ALA A 179 4.66 -1.01 5.98
CA ALA A 179 5.57 -0.28 6.86
C ALA A 179 6.89 -1.02 7.08
N ALA A 180 6.85 -2.34 7.28
CA ALA A 180 8.04 -3.17 7.37
C ALA A 180 8.88 -3.11 6.09
N GLY A 181 8.25 -3.11 4.92
CA GLY A 181 8.92 -2.92 3.65
C GLY A 181 9.64 -1.57 3.56
N VAL A 182 8.99 -0.48 3.98
CA VAL A 182 9.61 0.85 4.03
C VAL A 182 10.81 0.87 4.96
N VAL A 183 10.65 0.35 6.19
CA VAL A 183 11.73 0.30 7.18
C VAL A 183 12.90 -0.53 6.68
N SER A 184 12.63 -1.70 6.09
CA SER A 184 13.67 -2.58 5.53
C SER A 184 14.47 -1.87 4.46
N LEU A 185 13.81 -1.20 3.51
CA LEU A 185 14.47 -0.45 2.44
C LEU A 185 15.30 0.72 2.97
N ILE A 186 14.78 1.46 3.97
CA ILE A 186 15.53 2.57 4.57
C ILE A 186 16.76 2.05 5.33
N VAL A 187 16.63 0.96 6.08
CA VAL A 187 17.74 0.37 6.84
C VAL A 187 18.82 -0.17 5.90
N ASP A 188 18.41 -0.86 4.84
CA ASP A 188 19.31 -1.39 3.82
C ASP A 188 20.08 -0.29 3.10
N GLN A 189 19.41 0.78 2.72
CA GLN A 189 19.99 1.92 2.01
C GLN A 189 20.56 3.01 2.93
N TRP A 190 20.54 2.80 4.25
CA TRP A 190 21.04 3.79 5.21
C TRP A 190 22.48 4.24 4.96
N PRO A 191 23.43 3.33 4.64
CA PRO A 191 24.80 3.75 4.30
C PRO A 191 24.84 4.76 3.16
N CYS A 192 24.03 4.57 2.11
CA CYS A 192 23.95 5.47 0.97
C CYS A 192 23.38 6.84 1.36
N PHE A 193 22.34 6.86 2.18
CA PHE A 193 21.73 8.11 2.66
C PHE A 193 22.69 8.95 3.52
N VAL A 194 23.60 8.33 4.27
CA VAL A 194 24.61 9.04 5.06
C VAL A 194 25.92 9.32 4.30
N GLY A 195 25.99 8.95 3.01
CA GLY A 195 27.10 9.31 2.14
C GLY A 195 28.32 8.38 2.22
N VAL A 196 28.10 7.10 2.51
CA VAL A 196 29.16 6.08 2.35
C VAL A 196 29.37 5.83 0.85
N PRO A 197 30.59 5.97 0.31
CA PRO A 197 30.84 5.72 -1.10
C PRO A 197 30.72 4.23 -1.46
N ASN A 198 30.30 3.93 -2.71
CA ASN A 198 30.12 2.57 -3.24
C ASN A 198 29.17 1.69 -2.40
N CYS A 199 28.10 2.28 -1.93
CA CYS A 199 27.02 1.57 -1.24
C CYS A 199 26.00 1.06 -2.26
N ASP A 200 26.20 -0.12 -2.83
CA ASP A 200 25.25 -0.83 -3.70
C ASP A 200 24.49 -1.92 -2.93
#